data_5945bc245e3e9ce12243bfbe3af2c9d7
#
_entry.id   5945bc245e3e9ce12243bfbe3af2c9d7
#
_cell.length_a   1.000
_cell.length_b   1.000
_cell.length_c   1.000
_cell.angle_alpha   90.00
_cell.angle_beta   90.00
_cell.angle_gamma   90.00
#
_symmetry.space_group_name_H-M   'P 1'
#
loop_
_entity.id
_entity.type
_entity.pdbx_description
1 polymer ?
#
loop_
_entity_poly.entity_id
_entity_poly.type
_entity_poly.pdbx_seq_one_letter_code
_entity_poly.pdbx_strand_id
1 'polypeptide(L)'
;MSPTVTSLWVKMRFSRLHCVLFLLLVSSLGFSSSQSFPIGVGESANDGCLCHGSASNSSESSLVGLPTTFESNQSFNLTLVIESNIAAQSNTSQGGFRLLVSGGTIEFSNPNEAQELDGGWTHTGEGNSQRAWNFTWV
;
A
#
# COMPACT_ATOMS: atom_id res chain seq x y z
N MET A 1 -14.06 -31.14 -64.20
CA MET A 1 -12.75 -31.19 -63.55
C MET A 1 -12.81 -30.34 -62.28
N SER A 2 -12.92 -30.99 -61.15
CA SER A 2 -13.07 -30.32 -59.85
C SER A 2 -11.71 -30.36 -59.11
N PRO A 3 -11.16 -29.25 -58.60
CA PRO A 3 -9.93 -29.28 -57.86
C PRO A 3 -10.15 -29.77 -56.43
N THR A 4 -9.50 -30.84 -56.07
CA THR A 4 -9.41 -31.39 -54.73
C THR A 4 -8.58 -30.47 -53.86
N VAL A 5 -9.25 -29.89 -52.81
CA VAL A 5 -8.60 -29.11 -51.76
C VAL A 5 -7.95 -30.11 -50.79
N THR A 6 -6.66 -30.28 -50.88
CA THR A 6 -5.87 -30.99 -49.87
C THR A 6 -5.65 -30.12 -48.68
N SER A 7 -6.37 -30.38 -47.56
CA SER A 7 -6.14 -29.72 -46.27
C SER A 7 -4.79 -30.19 -45.68
N LEU A 8 -3.82 -29.28 -45.63
CA LEU A 8 -2.57 -29.48 -44.91
C LEU A 8 -2.83 -29.36 -43.39
N TRP A 9 -2.99 -30.50 -42.74
CA TRP A 9 -2.94 -30.54 -41.28
C TRP A 9 -1.49 -30.51 -40.83
N VAL A 10 -1.01 -29.34 -40.42
CA VAL A 10 0.29 -29.22 -39.75
C VAL A 10 0.13 -29.81 -38.35
N LYS A 11 0.56 -31.05 -38.17
CA LYS A 11 0.68 -31.66 -36.85
C LYS A 11 1.84 -30.98 -36.09
N MET A 12 1.57 -29.93 -35.34
CA MET A 12 2.54 -29.39 -34.40
C MET A 12 2.79 -30.41 -33.29
N ARG A 13 3.91 -31.12 -33.39
CA ARG A 13 4.42 -31.94 -32.28
C ARG A 13 5.08 -30.99 -31.27
N PHE A 14 4.30 -30.48 -30.37
CA PHE A 14 4.85 -29.85 -29.17
C PHE A 14 5.62 -30.93 -28.40
N SER A 15 6.94 -30.85 -28.38
CA SER A 15 7.73 -31.73 -27.54
C SER A 15 7.46 -31.38 -26.07
N ARG A 16 7.52 -32.35 -25.17
CA ARG A 16 7.34 -32.15 -23.73
C ARG A 16 8.26 -31.04 -23.19
N LEU A 17 9.43 -30.85 -23.82
CA LEU A 17 10.38 -29.80 -23.52
C LEU A 17 9.81 -28.40 -23.80
N HIS A 18 9.08 -28.20 -24.90
CA HIS A 18 8.44 -26.90 -25.20
C HIS A 18 7.32 -26.56 -24.26
N CYS A 19 6.55 -27.54 -23.78
CA CYS A 19 5.52 -27.32 -22.76
C CYS A 19 6.13 -26.93 -21.42
N VAL A 20 7.22 -27.56 -21.00
CA VAL A 20 7.94 -27.22 -19.77
C VAL A 20 8.55 -25.83 -19.89
N LEU A 21 9.18 -25.50 -21.02
CA LEU A 21 9.76 -24.18 -21.26
C LEU A 21 8.69 -23.07 -21.26
N PHE A 22 7.53 -23.33 -21.85
CA PHE A 22 6.40 -22.40 -21.88
C PHE A 22 5.81 -22.21 -20.47
N LEU A 23 5.66 -23.28 -19.67
CA LEU A 23 5.23 -23.21 -18.28
C LEU A 23 6.22 -22.43 -17.41
N LEU A 24 7.53 -22.62 -17.60
CA LEU A 24 8.55 -21.85 -16.90
C LEU A 24 8.55 -20.37 -17.31
N LEU A 25 8.29 -20.07 -18.58
CA LEU A 25 8.19 -18.70 -19.07
C LEU A 25 6.93 -17.99 -18.53
N VAL A 26 5.81 -18.68 -18.45
CA VAL A 26 4.56 -18.15 -17.90
C VAL A 26 4.66 -17.95 -16.38
N SER A 27 5.37 -18.82 -15.67
CA SER A 27 5.62 -18.65 -14.23
C SER A 27 6.58 -17.51 -13.90
N SER A 28 7.43 -17.08 -14.85
CA SER A 28 8.29 -15.91 -14.70
C SER A 28 7.61 -14.57 -15.06
N LEU A 29 6.43 -14.59 -15.67
CA LEU A 29 5.62 -13.42 -15.94
C LEU A 29 4.80 -13.03 -14.69
N GLY A 30 5.53 -12.58 -13.68
CA GLY A 30 5.09 -11.60 -12.73
C GLY A 30 3.90 -11.94 -11.85
N PHE A 31 4.11 -12.71 -10.82
CA PHE A 31 3.42 -12.36 -9.59
C PHE A 31 4.12 -11.11 -9.02
N SER A 32 3.62 -9.93 -9.35
CA SER A 32 3.87 -8.75 -8.53
C SER A 32 3.24 -9.06 -7.17
N SER A 33 4.03 -9.64 -6.26
CA SER A 33 3.63 -9.71 -4.88
C SER A 33 3.53 -8.24 -4.40
N SER A 34 2.31 -7.76 -4.22
CA SER A 34 2.11 -6.53 -3.48
C SER A 34 2.67 -6.78 -2.08
N GLN A 35 3.87 -6.24 -1.82
CA GLN A 35 4.44 -6.29 -0.49
C GLN A 35 3.60 -5.38 0.39
N SER A 36 2.76 -5.98 1.22
CA SER A 36 2.17 -5.30 2.35
C SER A 36 3.23 -5.23 3.44
N PHE A 37 3.49 -4.03 3.97
CA PHE A 37 4.32 -3.84 5.17
C PHE A 37 3.38 -3.68 6.38
N PRO A 38 2.93 -4.79 6.99
CA PRO A 38 1.94 -4.74 8.07
C PRO A 38 2.48 -4.08 9.35
N ILE A 39 3.80 -3.95 9.46
CA ILE A 39 4.50 -3.39 10.62
C ILE A 39 5.00 -1.96 10.40
N GLY A 40 4.51 -1.28 9.36
CA GLY A 40 4.88 0.10 9.04
C GLY A 40 5.83 0.24 7.84
N VAL A 41 5.98 1.47 7.39
CA VAL A 41 6.81 1.85 6.25
C VAL A 41 7.83 2.90 6.68
N GLY A 42 9.08 2.69 6.29
CA GLY A 42 10.20 3.58 6.59
C GLY A 42 10.46 4.63 5.50
N GLU A 43 11.72 5.05 5.41
CA GLU A 43 12.19 6.10 4.50
C GLU A 43 11.83 5.87 3.02
N SER A 44 11.73 4.61 2.59
CA SER A 44 11.34 4.25 1.22
C SER A 44 9.94 4.75 0.81
N ALA A 45 9.12 5.19 1.77
CA ALA A 45 7.79 5.75 1.53
C ALA A 45 7.74 7.29 1.64
N ASN A 46 8.87 7.97 1.84
CA ASN A 46 8.90 9.44 1.94
C ASN A 46 8.48 10.14 0.65
N ASP A 47 8.79 9.54 -0.50
CA ASP A 47 8.43 10.04 -1.83
C ASP A 47 7.06 9.51 -2.33
N GLY A 48 6.32 8.87 -1.46
CA GLY A 48 5.03 8.24 -1.75
C GLY A 48 5.09 6.72 -1.75
N CYS A 49 3.95 6.09 -1.51
CA CYS A 49 3.84 4.64 -1.45
C CYS A 49 3.75 4.05 -2.87
N LEU A 50 4.86 3.56 -3.40
CA LEU A 50 4.96 2.97 -4.74
C LEU A 50 4.75 1.44 -4.75
N CYS A 51 4.70 0.80 -3.57
CA CYS A 51 4.66 -0.66 -3.45
C CYS A 51 3.35 -1.30 -3.98
N HIS A 52 2.27 -0.53 -4.05
CA HIS A 52 0.95 -0.98 -4.51
C HIS A 52 0.57 -0.42 -5.90
N GLY A 53 1.49 0.27 -6.57
CA GLY A 53 1.26 0.93 -7.85
C GLY A 53 1.13 2.46 -7.73
N SER A 54 0.63 3.08 -8.77
CA SER A 54 0.44 4.53 -8.81
C SER A 54 -0.61 5.02 -7.81
N ALA A 55 -0.54 6.29 -7.43
CA ALA A 55 -1.57 6.95 -6.62
C ALA A 55 -2.97 6.68 -7.18
N SER A 56 -3.89 6.34 -6.31
CA SER A 56 -5.27 6.00 -6.67
C SER A 56 -6.22 7.06 -6.12
N ASN A 57 -7.21 7.43 -6.91
CA ASN A 57 -8.30 8.32 -6.47
C ASN A 57 -9.32 7.58 -5.57
N SER A 58 -9.07 6.33 -5.22
CA SER A 58 -9.94 5.53 -4.35
C SER A 58 -9.69 5.74 -2.86
N SER A 59 -8.63 6.45 -2.51
CA SER A 59 -8.25 6.74 -1.12
C SER A 59 -7.74 8.16 -0.99
N GLU A 60 -8.12 8.83 0.09
CA GLU A 60 -7.68 10.16 0.44
C GLU A 60 -7.22 10.18 1.90
N SER A 61 -6.21 10.99 2.22
CA SER A 61 -5.75 11.20 3.58
C SER A 61 -5.98 12.63 4.01
N SER A 62 -6.42 12.82 5.24
CA SER A 62 -6.66 14.14 5.83
C SER A 62 -6.18 14.20 7.27
N LEU A 63 -5.85 15.42 7.73
CA LEU A 63 -5.60 15.74 9.13
C LEU A 63 -6.76 16.58 9.66
N VAL A 64 -7.48 16.01 10.60
CA VAL A 64 -8.59 16.69 11.31
C VAL A 64 -8.07 17.34 12.57
N GLY A 65 -8.52 18.55 12.85
CA GLY A 65 -8.14 19.30 14.06
C GLY A 65 -6.98 20.27 13.85
N LEU A 66 -6.42 20.39 12.64
CA LEU A 66 -5.40 21.40 12.33
C LEU A 66 -5.96 22.81 12.56
N PRO A 67 -5.29 23.66 13.34
CA PRO A 67 -5.69 25.04 13.52
C PRO A 67 -5.37 25.84 12.25
N THR A 68 -6.06 26.96 12.07
CA THR A 68 -5.76 27.91 10.99
C THR A 68 -4.57 28.82 11.32
N THR A 69 -4.21 28.93 12.58
CA THR A 69 -3.08 29.72 13.09
C THR A 69 -2.37 28.93 14.18
N PHE A 70 -1.07 29.11 14.24
CA PHE A 70 -0.21 28.44 15.23
C PHE A 70 0.42 29.49 16.15
N GLU A 71 0.50 29.16 17.44
CA GLU A 71 1.30 29.88 18.42
C GLU A 71 2.33 28.92 19.01
N SER A 72 3.50 29.45 19.37
CA SER A 72 4.55 28.63 20.00
C SER A 72 4.08 28.04 21.32
N ASN A 73 4.47 26.79 21.58
CA ASN A 73 4.16 26.03 22.79
C ASN A 73 2.65 25.71 22.98
N GLN A 74 1.91 25.64 21.88
CA GLN A 74 0.54 25.09 21.91
C GLN A 74 0.54 23.61 21.55
N SER A 75 -0.38 22.88 22.17
CA SER A 75 -0.63 21.47 21.86
C SER A 75 -1.94 21.33 21.08
N PHE A 76 -1.94 20.52 20.06
CA PHE A 76 -3.09 20.27 19.20
C PHE A 76 -3.42 18.79 19.16
N ASN A 77 -4.67 18.45 19.44
CA ASN A 77 -5.17 17.09 19.25
C ASN A 77 -5.60 16.91 17.81
N LEU A 78 -4.93 16.04 17.11
CA LEU A 78 -5.11 15.79 15.69
C LEU A 78 -5.56 14.35 15.45
N THR A 79 -6.30 14.15 14.38
CA THR A 79 -6.64 12.83 13.89
C THR A 79 -6.18 12.71 12.43
N LEU A 80 -5.31 11.76 12.16
CA LEU A 80 -5.00 11.34 10.78
C LEU A 80 -6.09 10.36 10.34
N VAL A 81 -6.75 10.67 9.24
CA VAL A 81 -7.84 9.85 8.69
C VAL A 81 -7.51 9.43 7.28
N ILE A 82 -7.77 8.16 6.96
CA ILE A 82 -7.75 7.63 5.59
C ILE A 82 -9.17 7.29 5.19
N GLU A 83 -9.69 8.01 4.22
CA GLU A 83 -10.95 7.69 3.58
C GLU A 83 -10.70 6.79 2.37
N SER A 84 -11.52 5.77 2.22
CA SER A 84 -11.44 4.84 1.08
C SER A 84 -12.83 4.32 0.73
N ASN A 85 -13.12 4.24 -0.56
CA ASN A 85 -14.33 3.63 -1.07
C ASN A 85 -14.31 2.09 -1.00
N ILE A 86 -13.17 1.49 -0.63
CA ILE A 86 -13.07 0.06 -0.37
C ILE A 86 -13.64 -0.21 1.03
N ALA A 87 -14.61 -1.11 1.11
CA ALA A 87 -15.22 -1.47 2.38
C ALA A 87 -14.19 -2.02 3.37
N ALA A 88 -14.25 -1.53 4.61
CA ALA A 88 -13.45 -2.06 5.70
C ALA A 88 -13.85 -3.50 6.00
N GLN A 89 -12.87 -4.38 6.16
CA GLN A 89 -13.09 -5.79 6.53
C GLN A 89 -12.48 -6.02 7.91
N SER A 90 -13.24 -6.63 8.81
CA SER A 90 -12.74 -6.97 10.14
C SER A 90 -11.55 -7.95 10.05
N ASN A 91 -10.59 -7.77 10.95
CA ASN A 91 -9.39 -8.61 11.07
C ASN A 91 -8.46 -8.63 9.83
N THR A 92 -8.48 -7.56 9.03
CA THR A 92 -7.55 -7.37 7.92
C THR A 92 -6.83 -6.04 8.05
N SER A 93 -5.71 -5.90 7.34
CA SER A 93 -5.06 -4.60 7.16
C SER A 93 -5.98 -3.68 6.37
N GLN A 94 -6.34 -2.53 6.95
CA GLN A 94 -7.32 -1.59 6.40
C GLN A 94 -6.71 -0.28 5.96
N GLY A 95 -5.60 0.09 6.60
CA GLY A 95 -4.91 1.34 6.33
C GLY A 95 -3.49 1.32 6.86
N GLY A 96 -2.75 2.31 6.46
CA GLY A 96 -1.40 2.57 6.93
C GLY A 96 -1.01 3.97 6.51
N PHE A 97 0.02 4.51 7.15
CA PHE A 97 0.48 5.86 6.88
C PHE A 97 1.98 5.97 7.02
N ARG A 98 2.51 7.02 6.40
CA ARG A 98 3.82 7.60 6.67
C ARG A 98 3.59 9.08 6.98
N LEU A 99 3.97 9.52 8.18
CA LEU A 99 3.82 10.91 8.62
C LEU A 99 5.20 11.50 8.90
N LEU A 100 5.51 12.56 8.19
CA LEU A 100 6.72 13.35 8.40
C LEU A 100 6.32 14.70 8.97
N VAL A 101 7.09 15.17 9.96
CA VAL A 101 6.91 16.50 10.56
C VAL A 101 8.20 17.28 10.45
N SER A 102 8.10 18.55 10.12
CA SER A 102 9.25 19.46 10.01
C SER A 102 9.64 20.10 11.35
N GLY A 103 8.83 19.91 12.38
CA GLY A 103 9.07 20.44 13.72
C GLY A 103 8.00 20.03 14.71
N GLY A 104 8.28 20.24 15.99
CA GLY A 104 7.42 19.80 17.08
C GLY A 104 7.63 18.32 17.43
N THR A 105 6.85 17.85 18.37
CA THR A 105 6.82 16.46 18.82
C THR A 105 5.43 15.87 18.61
N ILE A 106 5.38 14.57 18.35
CA ILE A 106 4.13 13.83 18.18
C ILE A 106 4.04 12.76 19.26
N GLU A 107 2.87 12.69 19.88
CA GLU A 107 2.54 11.67 20.87
C GLU A 107 1.21 11.02 20.47
N PHE A 108 1.24 9.76 20.06
CA PHE A 108 0.04 9.00 19.69
C PHE A 108 -0.75 8.62 20.94
N SER A 109 -2.07 8.77 20.87
CA SER A 109 -2.99 8.45 21.98
C SER A 109 -2.93 6.97 22.36
N ASN A 110 -2.67 6.10 21.39
CA ASN A 110 -2.36 4.69 21.62
C ASN A 110 -0.96 4.37 21.04
N PRO A 111 0.06 4.21 21.89
CA PRO A 111 1.43 3.96 21.45
C PRO A 111 1.62 2.60 20.74
N ASN A 112 0.64 1.69 20.86
CA ASN A 112 0.70 0.39 20.17
C ASN A 112 0.30 0.50 18.69
N GLU A 113 -0.37 1.59 18.27
CA GLU A 113 -0.89 1.74 16.91
C GLU A 113 0.08 2.44 15.96
N ALA A 114 1.07 3.14 16.51
CA ALA A 114 2.06 3.88 15.74
C ALA A 114 3.45 3.76 16.36
N GLN A 115 4.46 3.93 15.52
CA GLN A 115 5.87 3.87 15.91
C GLN A 115 6.69 4.89 15.14
N GLU A 116 7.79 5.34 15.72
CA GLU A 116 8.80 6.10 15.01
C GLU A 116 9.69 5.14 14.23
N LEU A 117 9.94 5.44 12.97
CA LEU A 117 10.79 4.66 12.09
C LEU A 117 11.45 5.60 11.06
N ASP A 118 12.76 5.53 10.91
CA ASP A 118 13.53 6.31 9.92
C ASP A 118 13.17 7.81 9.89
N GLY A 119 13.13 8.45 11.07
CA GLY A 119 12.89 9.89 11.23
C GLY A 119 11.45 10.34 10.89
N GLY A 120 10.49 9.45 10.94
CA GLY A 120 9.06 9.76 10.80
C GLY A 120 8.20 8.74 11.51
N TRP A 121 6.91 8.96 11.50
CA TRP A 121 5.93 8.10 12.14
C TRP A 121 5.22 7.19 11.14
N THR A 122 4.90 5.99 11.58
CA THR A 122 4.17 5.01 10.77
C THR A 122 3.33 4.11 11.67
N HIS A 123 2.35 3.44 11.07
CA HIS A 123 1.54 2.44 11.78
C HIS A 123 2.38 1.23 12.22
N THR A 124 1.89 0.54 13.23
CA THR A 124 2.36 -0.80 13.64
C THR A 124 1.47 -1.89 13.03
N GLY A 125 1.79 -3.15 13.32
CA GLY A 125 0.91 -4.27 12.97
C GLY A 125 -0.48 -4.19 13.63
N GLU A 126 -0.60 -3.59 14.81
CA GLU A 126 -1.87 -3.34 15.47
C GLU A 126 -2.59 -2.16 14.81
N GLY A 127 -1.86 -1.09 14.53
CA GLY A 127 -2.40 0.13 13.95
C GLY A 127 -2.87 0.01 12.50
N ASN A 128 -2.48 -1.03 11.77
CA ASN A 128 -2.92 -1.20 10.38
C ASN A 128 -4.36 -1.73 10.24
N SER A 129 -5.00 -2.13 11.34
CA SER A 129 -6.39 -2.62 11.36
C SER A 129 -7.44 -1.51 11.34
N GLN A 130 -7.02 -0.25 11.26
CA GLN A 130 -7.87 0.94 11.31
C GLN A 130 -7.51 1.95 10.21
N ARG A 131 -8.29 3.04 10.14
CA ARG A 131 -8.13 4.12 9.17
C ARG A 131 -8.10 5.49 9.83
N ALA A 132 -8.00 5.54 11.17
CA ALA A 132 -7.90 6.77 11.92
C ALA A 132 -6.95 6.60 13.10
N TRP A 133 -6.05 7.56 13.30
CA TRP A 133 -5.06 7.56 14.38
C TRP A 133 -5.07 8.92 15.06
N ASN A 134 -5.23 8.92 16.38
CA ASN A 134 -5.27 10.14 17.19
C ASN A 134 -3.90 10.40 17.80
N PHE A 135 -3.47 11.65 17.77
CA PHE A 135 -2.21 12.07 18.38
C PHE A 135 -2.25 13.53 18.81
N THR A 136 -1.37 13.88 19.72
CA THR A 136 -1.09 15.25 20.11
C THR A 136 0.18 15.71 19.38
N TRP A 137 0.10 16.89 18.78
CA TRP A 137 1.26 17.60 18.24
C TRP A 137 1.56 18.82 19.10
N VAL A 138 2.85 18.98 19.50
CA VAL A 138 3.33 20.05 20.39
C VAL A 138 4.48 20.80 19.69
#